data_1addc34acc0fb8289338ba441460d29d
#
_entry.id   1addc34acc0fb8289338ba441460d29d
#
_cell.length_a   1.000
_cell.length_b   1.000
_cell.length_c   1.000
_cell.angle_alpha   90.00
_cell.angle_beta   90.00
_cell.angle_gamma   90.00
#
_symmetry.space_group_name_H-M   'P 1'
#
loop_
_entity.id
_entity.type
_entity.pdbx_description
1 polymer ?
#
loop_
_entity_poly.entity_id
_entity_poly.type
_entity_poly.pdbx_seq_one_letter_code
_entity_poly.pdbx_strand_id
1 'polypeptide(L)'
;DWEATIAMGQSVTHNATLRRAFMQMGIPIPEGLDGTVGNGIGPSPRLERNDALSYPPTIDVADKVEVTIDGVSLEIFPAEGDVPEHLWVWLPEDRILFSGDAPPHGVFPAVETARFEMGRDPNKMMASVQKTIDLDPLAIVPGHSRIIDDHAEIRELMTLTRDTIQFLIDQVDRFYLTNRSVDDLLNTIELPPAVAAHPQLQPYYHRWEWMMQQRFTKRAGFIDDWMDYLSHNAYDEAQRLVPALGGREKILQMAADATGTDPQWAARLATYLILVDSSDDEARQVRQQASIRFAQVTSSTNQRNYLLGLVAEENGDIDFGRMLRAPVAGSLRLVDDSELLSRLRNRVIAEQADNVDIVVRLALTDGETFDLHLINNILRVSWPDEERITSGQWTTDRQTIIAILTDELSMTEALTSGRIKASGDQQRHQRFASLFE
;
A
#
# COMPACT_ATOMS: atom_id res chain seq x y z
N ASP A 1 7.60 -3.62 -17.22
CA ASP A 1 8.02 -2.43 -17.96
C ASP A 1 8.92 -1.59 -17.05
N TRP A 2 10.19 -1.39 -17.48
CA TRP A 2 11.19 -0.62 -16.73
C TRP A 2 10.74 0.81 -16.46
N GLU A 3 10.12 1.46 -17.43
CA GLU A 3 9.61 2.82 -17.31
C GLU A 3 8.45 2.89 -16.30
N ALA A 4 7.56 1.90 -16.31
CA ALA A 4 6.48 1.82 -15.32
C ALA A 4 7.00 1.58 -13.89
N THR A 5 8.06 0.79 -13.73
CA THR A 5 8.71 0.56 -12.43
C THR A 5 9.33 1.85 -11.89
N ILE A 6 10.03 2.62 -12.75
CA ILE A 6 10.55 3.93 -12.38
C ILE A 6 9.41 4.91 -12.06
N ALA A 7 8.38 4.98 -12.90
CA ALA A 7 7.22 5.85 -12.68
C ALA A 7 6.49 5.54 -11.36
N MET A 8 6.37 4.26 -10.99
CA MET A 8 5.78 3.86 -9.70
C MET A 8 6.65 4.33 -8.52
N GLY A 9 7.97 4.17 -8.59
CA GLY A 9 8.91 4.70 -7.57
C GLY A 9 8.89 6.23 -7.49
N GLN A 10 8.53 6.90 -8.57
CA GLN A 10 8.38 8.36 -8.65
C GLN A 10 6.99 8.86 -8.27
N SER A 11 6.01 8.00 -7.99
CA SER A 11 4.66 8.39 -7.61
C SER A 11 4.65 9.25 -6.34
N VAL A 12 3.83 10.29 -6.31
CA VAL A 12 3.61 11.15 -5.12
C VAL A 12 3.08 10.38 -3.91
N THR A 13 2.43 9.25 -4.13
CA THR A 13 1.90 8.37 -3.07
C THR A 13 2.86 7.25 -2.68
N HIS A 14 4.06 7.23 -3.24
CA HIS A 14 5.04 6.15 -3.03
C HIS A 14 5.35 5.92 -1.54
N ASN A 15 5.52 7.00 -0.76
CA ASN A 15 5.78 6.91 0.68
C ASN A 15 4.66 6.20 1.44
N ALA A 16 3.41 6.58 1.17
CA ALA A 16 2.26 5.97 1.83
C ALA A 16 2.14 4.49 1.43
N THR A 17 2.45 4.16 0.18
CA THR A 17 2.48 2.78 -0.30
C THR A 17 3.59 1.97 0.37
N LEU A 18 4.81 2.51 0.45
CA LEU A 18 5.93 1.87 1.15
C LEU A 18 5.64 1.67 2.63
N ARG A 19 5.11 2.69 3.33
CA ARG A 19 4.71 2.56 4.74
C ARG A 19 3.76 1.40 4.95
N ARG A 20 2.72 1.30 4.12
CA ARG A 20 1.74 0.20 4.20
C ARG A 20 2.36 -1.15 3.89
N ALA A 21 3.24 -1.23 2.90
CA ALA A 21 3.96 -2.45 2.56
C ALA A 21 4.89 -2.88 3.72
N PHE A 22 5.63 -1.97 4.32
CA PHE A 22 6.52 -2.27 5.44
C PHE A 22 5.76 -2.75 6.67
N MET A 23 4.63 -2.12 6.99
CA MET A 23 3.74 -2.59 8.05
C MET A 23 3.27 -4.03 7.80
N GLN A 24 2.75 -4.31 6.60
CA GLN A 24 2.25 -5.65 6.25
C GLN A 24 3.35 -6.72 6.26
N MET A 25 4.55 -6.36 5.82
CA MET A 25 5.70 -7.28 5.82
C MET A 25 6.33 -7.45 7.21
N GLY A 26 5.94 -6.65 8.19
CA GLY A 26 6.50 -6.70 9.53
C GLY A 26 7.95 -6.24 9.63
N ILE A 27 8.43 -5.46 8.66
CA ILE A 27 9.83 -5.07 8.54
C ILE A 27 10.39 -4.42 9.80
N PRO A 28 9.71 -3.43 10.43
CA PRO A 28 10.25 -2.77 11.62
C PRO A 28 9.89 -3.47 12.93
N ILE A 29 9.10 -4.55 12.87
CA ILE A 29 8.58 -5.20 14.07
C ILE A 29 9.58 -6.28 14.53
N PRO A 30 9.95 -6.32 15.84
CA PRO A 30 10.78 -7.39 16.37
C PRO A 30 10.17 -8.77 16.12
N GLU A 31 11.02 -9.78 15.87
CA GLU A 31 10.58 -11.17 15.75
C GLU A 31 10.12 -11.73 17.10
N GLY A 32 9.12 -12.61 17.08
CA GLY A 32 8.65 -13.34 18.25
C GLY A 32 7.14 -13.46 18.37
N LEU A 33 6.68 -14.10 19.43
CA LEU A 33 5.24 -14.31 19.67
C LEU A 33 4.45 -13.02 19.85
N ASP A 34 5.07 -12.01 20.43
CA ASP A 34 4.49 -10.66 20.59
C ASP A 34 4.88 -9.70 19.48
N GLY A 35 5.61 -10.19 18.46
CA GLY A 35 6.07 -9.46 17.31
C GLY A 35 5.69 -10.13 16.00
N THR A 36 6.54 -9.94 14.97
CA THR A 36 6.34 -10.63 13.68
C THR A 36 6.79 -12.10 13.77
N VAL A 37 6.03 -12.97 13.13
CA VAL A 37 6.39 -14.39 12.94
C VAL A 37 6.77 -14.69 11.48
N GLY A 38 6.91 -13.65 10.68
CA GLY A 38 7.16 -13.69 9.24
C GLY A 38 6.12 -12.90 8.45
N ASN A 39 6.18 -12.98 7.13
CA ASN A 39 5.22 -12.30 6.26
C ASN A 39 4.18 -13.24 5.60
N GLY A 40 4.18 -14.53 5.96
CA GLY A 40 3.23 -15.55 5.48
C GLY A 40 3.69 -16.29 4.23
N ILE A 41 4.67 -15.76 3.51
CA ILE A 41 5.33 -16.39 2.34
C ILE A 41 6.83 -16.58 2.57
N GLY A 42 7.32 -16.16 3.74
CA GLY A 42 8.71 -16.28 4.15
C GLY A 42 8.98 -15.50 5.43
N PRO A 43 10.25 -15.37 5.86
CA PRO A 43 10.65 -14.49 6.94
C PRO A 43 10.37 -13.03 6.58
N SER A 44 10.15 -12.19 7.60
CA SER A 44 10.04 -10.74 7.35
C SER A 44 11.36 -10.19 6.81
N PRO A 45 11.32 -9.42 5.70
CA PRO A 45 12.53 -8.81 5.16
C PRO A 45 13.17 -7.86 6.19
N ARG A 46 14.49 -7.80 6.21
CA ARG A 46 15.23 -6.80 7.00
C ARG A 46 15.66 -5.67 6.08
N LEU A 47 15.48 -4.43 6.53
CA LEU A 47 16.04 -3.28 5.84
C LEU A 47 17.56 -3.27 6.06
N GLU A 48 18.29 -3.77 5.10
CA GLU A 48 19.70 -3.50 4.97
C GLU A 48 19.90 -2.25 4.10
N ARG A 49 20.86 -1.43 4.44
CA ARG A 49 21.23 -0.26 3.64
C ARG A 49 21.85 -0.77 2.34
N ASN A 50 21.05 -0.86 1.30
CA ASN A 50 21.53 -1.16 -0.04
C ASN A 50 21.54 0.13 -0.86
N ASP A 51 22.71 0.48 -1.37
CA ASP A 51 22.80 1.39 -2.52
C ASP A 51 22.35 0.59 -3.75
N ALA A 52 21.04 0.38 -3.86
CA ALA A 52 20.47 -0.37 -4.97
C ALA A 52 20.73 0.40 -6.27
N LEU A 53 21.58 -0.16 -7.12
CA LEU A 53 21.76 0.31 -8.48
C LEU A 53 20.67 -0.34 -9.34
N SER A 54 19.94 0.49 -10.06
CA SER A 54 18.96 0.05 -11.05
C SER A 54 19.64 -0.09 -12.39
N TYR A 55 19.58 -1.28 -12.98
CA TYR A 55 20.11 -1.55 -14.33
C TYR A 55 18.94 -1.74 -15.29
N PRO A 56 18.94 -1.06 -16.44
CA PRO A 56 17.91 -1.30 -17.45
C PRO A 56 18.04 -2.74 -17.99
N PRO A 57 16.91 -3.37 -18.39
CA PRO A 57 16.93 -4.67 -19.02
C PRO A 57 17.71 -4.61 -20.34
N THR A 58 18.37 -5.71 -20.68
CA THR A 58 19.09 -5.84 -21.96
C THR A 58 18.25 -6.49 -23.05
N ILE A 59 17.18 -7.18 -22.66
CA ILE A 59 16.23 -7.83 -23.58
C ILE A 59 14.82 -7.52 -23.06
N ASP A 60 13.99 -6.93 -23.91
CA ASP A 60 12.57 -6.77 -23.64
C ASP A 60 11.81 -8.02 -24.07
N VAL A 61 10.96 -8.54 -23.15
CA VAL A 61 10.17 -9.75 -23.38
C VAL A 61 8.70 -9.37 -23.49
N ALA A 62 8.30 -8.90 -24.66
CA ALA A 62 6.90 -8.63 -24.95
C ALA A 62 6.11 -9.91 -25.28
N ASP A 63 6.81 -10.94 -25.76
CA ASP A 63 6.29 -12.25 -26.12
C ASP A 63 7.33 -13.31 -25.72
N LYS A 64 7.18 -14.56 -26.16
CA LYS A 64 8.16 -15.62 -25.86
C LYS A 64 9.53 -15.33 -26.49
N VAL A 65 10.58 -15.40 -25.69
CA VAL A 65 11.99 -15.35 -26.12
C VAL A 65 12.68 -16.66 -25.77
N GLU A 66 13.44 -17.21 -26.73
CA GLU A 66 14.26 -18.41 -26.52
C GLU A 66 15.73 -18.00 -26.41
N VAL A 67 16.40 -18.49 -25.37
CA VAL A 67 17.81 -18.19 -25.07
C VAL A 67 18.54 -19.48 -24.75
N THR A 68 19.79 -19.62 -25.21
CA THR A 68 20.66 -20.72 -24.81
C THR A 68 21.83 -20.15 -24.03
N ILE A 69 22.03 -20.62 -22.78
CA ILE A 69 23.14 -20.21 -21.90
C ILE A 69 23.91 -21.46 -21.48
N ASP A 70 25.17 -21.52 -21.82
CA ASP A 70 26.07 -22.66 -21.53
C ASP A 70 25.48 -24.03 -21.97
N GLY A 71 24.73 -24.03 -23.08
CA GLY A 71 24.12 -25.24 -23.62
C GLY A 71 22.75 -25.59 -23.02
N VAL A 72 22.24 -24.82 -22.07
CA VAL A 72 20.89 -24.98 -21.50
C VAL A 72 19.92 -24.09 -22.26
N SER A 73 18.86 -24.68 -22.83
CA SER A 73 17.79 -23.97 -23.51
C SER A 73 16.78 -23.43 -22.50
N LEU A 74 16.46 -22.14 -22.62
CA LEU A 74 15.51 -21.43 -21.78
C LEU A 74 14.44 -20.77 -22.65
N GLU A 75 13.19 -20.88 -22.25
CA GLU A 75 12.08 -20.08 -22.78
C GLU A 75 11.67 -19.04 -21.72
N ILE A 76 11.66 -17.77 -22.09
CA ILE A 76 11.24 -16.67 -21.20
C ILE A 76 9.99 -16.06 -21.82
N PHE A 77 8.93 -15.90 -21.03
CA PHE A 77 7.68 -15.35 -21.50
C PHE A 77 6.87 -14.65 -20.42
N PRO A 78 6.02 -13.68 -20.80
CA PRO A 78 5.14 -12.99 -19.86
C PRO A 78 4.16 -13.96 -19.20
N ALA A 79 3.98 -13.79 -17.91
CA ALA A 79 2.99 -14.53 -17.13
C ALA A 79 2.55 -13.69 -15.95
N GLU A 80 1.33 -13.16 -16.00
CA GLU A 80 0.85 -12.24 -14.99
C GLU A 80 0.77 -12.89 -13.60
N GLY A 81 1.43 -12.27 -12.65
CA GLY A 81 1.47 -12.62 -11.26
C GLY A 81 1.10 -11.41 -10.39
N ASP A 82 2.01 -10.99 -9.52
CA ASP A 82 1.85 -9.83 -8.65
C ASP A 82 1.87 -8.49 -9.42
N VAL A 83 2.55 -8.47 -10.57
CA VAL A 83 2.65 -7.32 -11.47
C VAL A 83 2.39 -7.75 -12.91
N PRO A 84 1.90 -6.84 -13.77
CA PRO A 84 1.61 -7.14 -15.19
C PRO A 84 2.86 -7.55 -15.99
N GLU A 85 4.02 -7.02 -15.61
CA GLU A 85 5.31 -7.23 -16.29
C GLU A 85 6.04 -8.49 -15.81
N HIS A 86 5.40 -9.36 -15.06
CA HIS A 86 5.98 -10.56 -14.51
C HIS A 86 6.40 -11.54 -15.62
N LEU A 87 7.55 -12.19 -15.46
CA LEU A 87 8.11 -13.15 -16.41
C LEU A 87 8.29 -14.51 -15.77
N TRP A 88 8.09 -15.55 -16.58
CA TRP A 88 8.49 -16.90 -16.27
C TRP A 88 9.71 -17.33 -17.05
N VAL A 89 10.50 -18.22 -16.44
CA VAL A 89 11.59 -18.93 -17.14
C VAL A 89 11.26 -20.41 -17.13
N TRP A 90 11.20 -21.00 -18.30
CA TRP A 90 10.89 -22.40 -18.52
C TRP A 90 12.10 -23.13 -19.09
N LEU A 91 12.45 -24.28 -18.52
CA LEU A 91 13.45 -25.21 -19.03
C LEU A 91 12.72 -26.37 -19.67
N PRO A 92 12.54 -26.41 -20.99
CA PRO A 92 11.69 -27.38 -21.65
C PRO A 92 12.24 -28.80 -21.59
N GLU A 93 13.56 -29.00 -21.62
CA GLU A 93 14.18 -30.31 -21.54
C GLU A 93 14.03 -30.97 -20.17
N ASP A 94 14.17 -30.18 -19.11
CA ASP A 94 14.07 -30.64 -17.72
C ASP A 94 12.63 -30.54 -17.17
N ARG A 95 11.75 -29.82 -17.86
CA ARG A 95 10.40 -29.51 -17.44
C ARG A 95 10.37 -28.80 -16.07
N ILE A 96 11.26 -27.80 -15.90
CA ILE A 96 11.36 -26.98 -14.70
C ILE A 96 10.83 -25.57 -15.00
N LEU A 97 9.90 -25.10 -14.17
CA LEU A 97 9.33 -23.76 -14.26
C LEU A 97 9.83 -22.89 -13.09
N PHE A 98 10.48 -21.78 -13.40
CA PHE A 98 10.74 -20.69 -12.46
C PHE A 98 9.58 -19.71 -12.55
N SER A 99 8.67 -19.76 -11.57
CA SER A 99 7.41 -19.02 -11.63
C SER A 99 7.48 -17.65 -10.95
N GLY A 100 8.57 -17.31 -10.25
CA GLY A 100 8.67 -16.06 -9.50
C GLY A 100 7.47 -15.85 -8.58
N ASP A 101 6.85 -14.68 -8.62
CA ASP A 101 5.68 -14.30 -7.81
C ASP A 101 4.32 -14.56 -8.50
N ALA A 102 4.29 -15.37 -9.55
CA ALA A 102 3.05 -15.99 -9.98
C ALA A 102 2.75 -17.25 -9.15
N PRO A 103 1.47 -17.60 -8.91
CA PRO A 103 1.16 -18.81 -8.14
C PRO A 103 1.87 -20.05 -8.72
N PRO A 104 2.31 -20.97 -7.83
CA PRO A 104 1.93 -21.13 -6.43
C PRO A 104 2.88 -20.39 -5.46
N HIS A 105 2.33 -19.88 -4.37
CA HIS A 105 3.13 -19.26 -3.28
C HIS A 105 3.15 -20.11 -1.99
N GLY A 106 2.56 -21.31 -2.01
CA GLY A 106 2.40 -22.15 -0.82
C GLY A 106 1.39 -21.60 0.20
N VAL A 107 0.60 -20.62 -0.21
CA VAL A 107 -0.47 -19.96 0.56
C VAL A 107 -1.64 -19.64 -0.37
N PHE A 108 -2.74 -19.18 0.20
CA PHE A 108 -3.90 -18.72 -0.58
C PHE A 108 -3.48 -17.70 -1.65
N PRO A 109 -3.94 -17.82 -2.90
CA PRO A 109 -3.51 -16.96 -3.99
C PRO A 109 -3.94 -15.50 -3.74
N ALA A 110 -2.98 -14.57 -3.80
CA ALA A 110 -3.20 -13.15 -3.56
C ALA A 110 -3.61 -12.42 -4.85
N VAL A 111 -4.77 -12.76 -5.39
CA VAL A 111 -5.29 -12.21 -6.66
C VAL A 111 -5.73 -10.75 -6.56
N GLU A 112 -6.14 -10.32 -5.38
CA GLU A 112 -6.45 -8.95 -5.03
C GLU A 112 -5.89 -8.69 -3.64
N THR A 113 -5.48 -7.47 -3.33
CA THR A 113 -4.91 -7.14 -2.01
C THR A 113 -5.73 -6.10 -1.27
N ALA A 114 -5.63 -6.09 0.06
CA ALA A 114 -6.25 -5.05 0.88
C ALA A 114 -5.70 -3.65 0.60
N ARG A 115 -4.57 -3.54 -0.11
CA ARG A 115 -3.92 -2.27 -0.44
C ARG A 115 -4.46 -1.61 -1.70
N PHE A 116 -5.34 -2.20 -2.44
CA PHE A 116 -5.74 -1.76 -3.77
C PHE A 116 -4.54 -1.62 -4.74
N GLU A 117 -4.34 -2.62 -5.54
CA GLU A 117 -3.33 -2.62 -6.61
C GLU A 117 -4.06 -2.65 -7.96
N MET A 118 -3.84 -1.62 -8.77
CA MET A 118 -4.52 -1.50 -10.06
C MET A 118 -4.00 -2.52 -11.09
N GLY A 119 -2.75 -2.98 -10.92
CA GLY A 119 -2.09 -3.84 -11.88
C GLY A 119 -2.52 -5.30 -11.87
N ARG A 120 -3.11 -5.81 -10.77
CA ARG A 120 -3.50 -7.22 -10.68
C ARG A 120 -4.81 -7.49 -11.43
N ASP A 121 -4.76 -8.46 -12.32
CA ASP A 121 -5.95 -8.98 -13.02
C ASP A 121 -6.14 -10.47 -12.69
N PRO A 122 -7.16 -10.82 -11.87
CA PRO A 122 -7.43 -12.20 -11.50
C PRO A 122 -7.64 -13.15 -12.69
N ASN A 123 -8.23 -12.64 -13.81
CA ASN A 123 -8.43 -13.48 -15.00
C ASN A 123 -7.10 -13.84 -15.68
N LYS A 124 -6.19 -12.87 -15.76
CA LYS A 124 -4.87 -13.13 -16.35
C LYS A 124 -4.01 -14.01 -15.42
N MET A 125 -4.08 -13.78 -14.10
CA MET A 125 -3.42 -14.66 -13.14
C MET A 125 -3.96 -16.11 -13.25
N MET A 126 -5.26 -16.29 -13.37
CA MET A 126 -5.88 -17.59 -13.61
C MET A 126 -5.40 -18.22 -14.93
N ALA A 127 -5.26 -17.44 -16.01
CA ALA A 127 -4.69 -17.89 -17.27
C ALA A 127 -3.22 -18.33 -17.13
N SER A 128 -2.42 -17.63 -16.31
CA SER A 128 -1.06 -18.04 -15.97
C SER A 128 -1.05 -19.38 -15.23
N VAL A 129 -1.94 -19.58 -14.26
CA VAL A 129 -2.08 -20.88 -13.57
C VAL A 129 -2.49 -22.00 -14.55
N GLN A 130 -3.42 -21.72 -15.47
CA GLN A 130 -3.80 -22.69 -16.51
C GLN A 130 -2.61 -23.03 -17.41
N LYS A 131 -1.82 -22.03 -17.81
CA LYS A 131 -0.60 -22.25 -18.61
C LYS A 131 0.43 -23.12 -17.88
N THR A 132 0.54 -22.99 -16.55
CA THR A 132 1.38 -23.92 -15.75
C THR A 132 0.87 -25.36 -15.86
N ILE A 133 -0.44 -25.56 -15.77
CA ILE A 133 -1.04 -26.90 -15.93
C ILE A 133 -0.74 -27.48 -17.32
N ASP A 134 -0.84 -26.65 -18.36
CA ASP A 134 -0.62 -27.06 -19.76
C ASP A 134 0.86 -27.34 -20.07
N LEU A 135 1.80 -26.66 -19.42
CA LEU A 135 3.24 -26.94 -19.50
C LEU A 135 3.60 -28.26 -18.82
N ASP A 136 2.78 -28.73 -17.90
CA ASP A 136 2.93 -29.98 -17.16
C ASP A 136 4.33 -30.17 -16.54
N PRO A 137 4.80 -29.22 -15.69
CA PRO A 137 6.14 -29.22 -15.15
C PRO A 137 6.38 -30.37 -14.20
N LEU A 138 7.64 -30.86 -14.15
CA LEU A 138 8.10 -31.84 -13.16
C LEU A 138 8.59 -31.15 -11.87
N ALA A 139 8.98 -29.87 -11.97
CA ALA A 139 9.29 -29.06 -10.81
C ALA A 139 8.87 -27.61 -11.05
N ILE A 140 8.45 -26.94 -9.97
CA ILE A 140 8.20 -25.49 -9.92
C ILE A 140 9.13 -24.89 -8.87
N VAL A 141 9.85 -23.84 -9.26
CA VAL A 141 10.70 -23.00 -8.40
C VAL A 141 10.02 -21.65 -8.24
N PRO A 142 9.22 -21.45 -7.19
CA PRO A 142 8.53 -20.18 -6.95
C PRO A 142 9.49 -19.14 -6.36
N GLY A 143 9.12 -17.84 -6.42
CA GLY A 143 9.85 -16.76 -5.76
C GLY A 143 9.78 -16.84 -4.24
N HIS A 144 8.74 -17.47 -3.72
CA HIS A 144 8.49 -17.68 -2.29
C HIS A 144 8.11 -19.12 -2.01
N SER A 145 8.23 -19.57 -0.74
CA SER A 145 7.92 -20.93 -0.34
C SER A 145 8.97 -21.96 -0.77
N ARG A 146 8.62 -23.24 -0.76
CA ARG A 146 9.53 -24.32 -1.14
C ARG A 146 9.44 -24.64 -2.63
N ILE A 147 10.47 -25.25 -3.16
CA ILE A 147 10.42 -25.93 -4.46
C ILE A 147 9.38 -27.06 -4.38
N ILE A 148 8.58 -27.20 -5.42
CA ILE A 148 7.60 -28.28 -5.57
C ILE A 148 8.10 -29.17 -6.68
N ASP A 149 8.49 -30.40 -6.37
CA ASP A 149 9.11 -31.38 -7.28
C ASP A 149 8.38 -32.75 -7.32
N ASP A 150 7.18 -32.79 -6.76
CA ASP A 150 6.24 -33.88 -6.93
C ASP A 150 5.20 -33.53 -8.00
N HIS A 151 5.21 -34.25 -9.11
CA HIS A 151 4.33 -33.99 -10.25
C HIS A 151 2.84 -34.09 -9.91
N ALA A 152 2.45 -35.02 -9.02
CA ALA A 152 1.06 -35.18 -8.61
C ALA A 152 0.63 -33.99 -7.73
N GLU A 153 1.49 -33.59 -6.81
CA GLU A 153 1.27 -32.40 -5.97
C GLU A 153 1.15 -31.12 -6.83
N ILE A 154 2.03 -30.93 -7.82
CA ILE A 154 1.95 -29.79 -8.75
C ILE A 154 0.60 -29.74 -9.45
N ARG A 155 0.15 -30.85 -10.01
CA ARG A 155 -1.13 -30.93 -10.74
C ARG A 155 -2.32 -30.63 -9.82
N GLU A 156 -2.33 -31.21 -8.62
CA GLU A 156 -3.38 -30.98 -7.63
C GLU A 156 -3.41 -29.51 -7.21
N LEU A 157 -2.27 -28.97 -6.77
CA LEU A 157 -2.15 -27.60 -6.28
C LEU A 157 -2.52 -26.57 -7.35
N MET A 158 -2.03 -26.74 -8.58
CA MET A 158 -2.34 -25.81 -9.67
C MET A 158 -3.81 -25.87 -10.05
N THR A 159 -4.42 -27.04 -10.07
CA THR A 159 -5.85 -27.19 -10.35
C THR A 159 -6.68 -26.50 -9.27
N LEU A 160 -6.40 -26.77 -8.00
CA LEU A 160 -7.12 -26.14 -6.88
C LEU A 160 -6.88 -24.61 -6.84
N THR A 161 -5.67 -24.15 -7.17
CA THR A 161 -5.36 -22.72 -7.24
C THR A 161 -6.20 -22.04 -8.33
N ARG A 162 -6.24 -22.61 -9.55
CA ARG A 162 -7.09 -22.10 -10.63
C ARG A 162 -8.56 -22.05 -10.22
N ASP A 163 -9.08 -23.17 -9.68
CA ASP A 163 -10.48 -23.29 -9.29
C ASP A 163 -10.83 -22.34 -8.14
N THR A 164 -9.87 -22.05 -7.23
CA THR A 164 -10.02 -21.05 -6.18
C THR A 164 -10.17 -19.66 -6.78
N ILE A 165 -9.30 -19.28 -7.71
CA ILE A 165 -9.38 -17.96 -8.37
C ILE A 165 -10.70 -17.83 -9.12
N GLN A 166 -11.11 -18.86 -9.87
CA GLN A 166 -12.39 -18.91 -10.56
C GLN A 166 -13.57 -18.76 -9.59
N PHE A 167 -13.55 -19.51 -8.48
CA PHE A 167 -14.59 -19.41 -7.45
C PHE A 167 -14.73 -17.99 -6.90
N LEU A 168 -13.61 -17.32 -6.57
CA LEU A 168 -13.63 -15.94 -6.08
C LEU A 168 -14.26 -14.98 -7.11
N ILE A 169 -13.88 -15.12 -8.38
CA ILE A 169 -14.42 -14.33 -9.49
C ILE A 169 -15.93 -14.55 -9.60
N ASP A 170 -16.34 -15.81 -9.71
CA ASP A 170 -17.73 -16.18 -9.98
C ASP A 170 -18.67 -15.78 -8.84
N GLN A 171 -18.23 -15.94 -7.57
CA GLN A 171 -19.06 -15.58 -6.44
C GLN A 171 -19.24 -14.06 -6.32
N VAL A 172 -18.20 -13.28 -6.52
CA VAL A 172 -18.33 -11.81 -6.55
C VAL A 172 -19.26 -11.37 -7.69
N ASP A 173 -19.04 -11.88 -8.90
CA ASP A 173 -19.85 -11.53 -10.06
C ASP A 173 -21.33 -11.99 -9.86
N ARG A 174 -21.58 -13.15 -9.24
CA ARG A 174 -22.92 -13.63 -8.91
C ARG A 174 -23.67 -12.72 -7.96
N PHE A 175 -23.01 -12.26 -6.88
CA PHE A 175 -23.66 -11.35 -5.91
C PHE A 175 -23.93 -9.99 -6.54
N TYR A 176 -22.98 -9.44 -7.29
CA TYR A 176 -23.17 -8.20 -8.02
C TYR A 176 -24.33 -8.28 -9.03
N LEU A 177 -24.37 -9.33 -9.85
CA LEU A 177 -25.43 -9.55 -10.86
C LEU A 177 -26.83 -9.79 -10.24
N THR A 178 -26.88 -10.27 -9.01
CA THR A 178 -28.13 -10.46 -8.27
C THR A 178 -28.49 -9.30 -7.35
N ASN A 179 -27.79 -8.18 -7.48
CA ASN A 179 -28.01 -6.95 -6.72
C ASN A 179 -27.98 -7.17 -5.19
N ARG A 180 -26.99 -7.97 -4.75
CA ARG A 180 -26.71 -8.23 -3.34
C ARG A 180 -25.39 -7.53 -2.96
N SER A 181 -25.32 -7.07 -1.71
CA SER A 181 -24.19 -6.30 -1.20
C SER A 181 -22.93 -7.13 -0.97
N VAL A 182 -21.81 -6.44 -0.78
CA VAL A 182 -20.55 -7.07 -0.35
C VAL A 182 -20.68 -7.68 1.04
N ASP A 183 -21.47 -7.09 1.94
CA ASP A 183 -21.72 -7.63 3.28
C ASP A 183 -22.54 -8.93 3.20
N ASP A 184 -23.53 -9.01 2.31
CA ASP A 184 -24.22 -10.26 2.00
C ASP A 184 -23.27 -11.36 1.49
N LEU A 185 -22.34 -10.99 0.61
CA LEU A 185 -21.34 -11.89 0.06
C LEU A 185 -20.46 -12.46 1.19
N LEU A 186 -19.86 -11.59 1.99
CA LEU A 186 -18.94 -11.98 3.06
C LEU A 186 -19.60 -12.76 4.18
N ASN A 187 -20.91 -12.52 4.42
CA ASN A 187 -21.69 -13.24 5.42
C ASN A 187 -22.23 -14.60 4.94
N THR A 188 -22.21 -14.85 3.63
CA THR A 188 -22.84 -16.04 3.04
C THR A 188 -21.84 -17.04 2.50
N ILE A 189 -20.70 -16.56 1.96
CA ILE A 189 -19.76 -17.40 1.22
C ILE A 189 -18.73 -18.03 2.15
N GLU A 190 -18.56 -19.34 1.97
CA GLU A 190 -17.47 -20.11 2.54
C GLU A 190 -16.60 -20.68 1.41
N LEU A 191 -15.32 -20.89 1.70
CA LEU A 191 -14.42 -21.54 0.73
C LEU A 191 -14.85 -22.98 0.46
N PRO A 192 -14.67 -23.48 -0.78
CA PRO A 192 -14.90 -24.89 -1.07
C PRO A 192 -14.10 -25.80 -0.12
N PRO A 193 -14.69 -26.90 0.38
CA PRO A 193 -14.01 -27.75 1.38
C PRO A 193 -12.62 -28.23 0.99
N ALA A 194 -12.39 -28.55 -0.29
CA ALA A 194 -11.08 -28.98 -0.79
C ALA A 194 -10.03 -27.86 -0.65
N VAL A 195 -10.42 -26.61 -0.90
CA VAL A 195 -9.55 -25.43 -0.76
C VAL A 195 -9.31 -25.13 0.72
N ALA A 196 -10.38 -25.10 1.52
CA ALA A 196 -10.30 -24.81 2.96
C ALA A 196 -9.43 -25.82 3.73
N ALA A 197 -9.37 -27.08 3.27
CA ALA A 197 -8.58 -28.14 3.89
C ALA A 197 -7.14 -28.21 3.36
N HIS A 198 -6.82 -27.59 2.21
CA HIS A 198 -5.51 -27.76 1.59
C HIS A 198 -4.43 -26.94 2.31
N PRO A 199 -3.32 -27.55 2.78
CA PRO A 199 -2.33 -26.85 3.62
C PRO A 199 -1.60 -25.70 2.91
N GLN A 200 -1.43 -25.78 1.57
CA GLN A 200 -0.78 -24.76 0.76
C GLN A 200 -1.75 -23.69 0.20
N LEU A 201 -3.02 -23.72 0.60
CA LEU A 201 -4.03 -22.72 0.23
C LEU A 201 -4.62 -22.03 1.47
N GLN A 202 -3.89 -22.06 2.58
CA GLN A 202 -4.32 -21.35 3.80
C GLN A 202 -4.06 -19.85 3.70
N PRO A 203 -4.93 -19.01 4.30
CA PRO A 203 -4.82 -17.54 4.22
C PRO A 203 -3.74 -17.00 5.19
N TYR A 204 -2.52 -17.53 5.12
CA TYR A 204 -1.42 -17.10 5.98
C TYR A 204 -0.81 -15.77 5.58
N TYR A 205 -0.92 -15.39 4.30
CA TYR A 205 -0.47 -14.10 3.78
C TYR A 205 -1.63 -13.11 3.78
N HIS A 206 -2.57 -13.22 2.85
CA HIS A 206 -3.79 -12.43 2.77
C HIS A 206 -5.01 -13.21 3.20
N ARG A 207 -6.09 -12.50 3.48
CA ARG A 207 -7.42 -13.08 3.73
C ARG A 207 -8.20 -13.10 2.43
N TRP A 208 -8.93 -14.19 2.18
CA TRP A 208 -9.78 -14.33 1.00
C TRP A 208 -10.96 -13.34 1.01
N GLU A 209 -11.46 -12.96 2.20
CA GLU A 209 -12.53 -11.98 2.36
C GLU A 209 -12.10 -10.60 1.82
N TRP A 210 -10.85 -10.21 2.04
CA TRP A 210 -10.32 -8.95 1.50
C TRP A 210 -10.25 -8.96 -0.03
N MET A 211 -9.93 -10.10 -0.62
CA MET A 211 -9.89 -10.27 -2.07
C MET A 211 -11.29 -10.12 -2.68
N MET A 212 -12.30 -10.76 -2.06
CA MET A 212 -13.69 -10.62 -2.50
C MET A 212 -14.17 -9.18 -2.35
N GLN A 213 -13.93 -8.56 -1.20
CA GLN A 213 -14.30 -7.15 -0.96
C GLN A 213 -13.64 -6.21 -1.97
N GLN A 214 -12.35 -6.38 -2.22
CA GLN A 214 -11.60 -5.55 -3.17
C GLN A 214 -12.13 -5.71 -4.60
N ARG A 215 -12.35 -6.96 -5.03
CA ARG A 215 -12.91 -7.23 -6.34
C ARG A 215 -14.33 -6.67 -6.48
N PHE A 216 -15.16 -6.83 -5.45
CA PHE A 216 -16.52 -6.27 -5.45
C PHE A 216 -16.46 -4.74 -5.58
N THR A 217 -15.60 -4.08 -4.82
CA THR A 217 -15.37 -2.62 -4.92
C THR A 217 -14.91 -2.19 -6.31
N LYS A 218 -14.05 -2.97 -6.97
CA LYS A 218 -13.64 -2.69 -8.37
C LYS A 218 -14.81 -2.80 -9.37
N ARG A 219 -15.85 -3.60 -9.07
CA ARG A 219 -17.04 -3.77 -9.90
C ARG A 219 -18.12 -2.75 -9.62
N ALA A 220 -18.48 -2.60 -8.35
CA ALA A 220 -19.64 -1.82 -7.89
C ALA A 220 -19.28 -0.39 -7.46
N GLY A 221 -17.99 -0.09 -7.21
CA GLY A 221 -17.59 1.09 -6.47
C GLY A 221 -17.69 0.84 -4.95
N PHE A 222 -17.73 1.90 -4.17
CA PHE A 222 -17.79 1.83 -2.69
C PHE A 222 -19.19 2.11 -2.13
N ILE A 223 -20.16 2.42 -2.98
CA ILE A 223 -21.58 2.61 -2.61
C ILE A 223 -22.35 1.42 -3.17
N ASP A 224 -22.89 0.58 -2.29
CA ASP A 224 -23.40 -0.73 -2.60
C ASP A 224 -24.81 -0.96 -2.05
N ASP A 225 -25.11 -0.45 -0.84
CA ASP A 225 -26.40 -0.63 -0.20
C ASP A 225 -26.94 0.64 0.50
N TRP A 226 -28.07 0.49 1.23
CA TRP A 226 -28.69 1.59 1.96
C TRP A 226 -27.78 2.22 3.00
N MET A 227 -26.90 1.43 3.65
CA MET A 227 -26.00 1.92 4.68
C MET A 227 -24.95 2.85 4.09
N ASP A 228 -24.48 2.57 2.88
CA ASP A 228 -23.53 3.44 2.17
C ASP A 228 -24.19 4.75 1.73
N TYR A 229 -25.40 4.69 1.15
CA TYR A 229 -26.12 5.88 0.72
C TYR A 229 -26.59 6.77 1.89
N LEU A 230 -26.80 6.19 3.06
CA LEU A 230 -27.25 6.90 4.27
C LEU A 230 -26.11 7.06 5.28
N SER A 231 -24.88 6.78 4.88
CA SER A 231 -23.72 6.79 5.77
C SER A 231 -23.43 8.17 6.35
N HIS A 232 -23.05 8.17 7.61
CA HIS A 232 -22.39 9.29 8.25
C HIS A 232 -20.87 9.07 8.17
N ASN A 233 -20.08 10.13 8.27
CA ASN A 233 -18.65 9.93 8.51
C ASN A 233 -18.45 9.30 9.92
N ALA A 234 -17.31 8.65 10.13
CA ALA A 234 -17.05 7.90 11.34
C ALA A 234 -17.11 8.75 12.63
N TYR A 235 -16.78 10.04 12.57
CA TYR A 235 -16.86 10.96 13.70
C TYR A 235 -18.31 11.26 14.07
N ASP A 236 -19.15 11.58 13.09
CA ASP A 236 -20.57 11.82 13.29
C ASP A 236 -21.30 10.58 13.83
N GLU A 237 -20.94 9.40 13.32
CA GLU A 237 -21.47 8.13 13.78
C GLU A 237 -21.09 7.88 15.25
N ALA A 238 -19.80 8.03 15.58
CA ALA A 238 -19.31 7.85 16.95
C ALA A 238 -19.99 8.79 17.95
N GLN A 239 -20.18 10.07 17.60
CA GLN A 239 -20.89 11.04 18.44
C GLN A 239 -22.35 10.66 18.73
N ARG A 240 -22.98 9.90 17.85
CA ARG A 240 -24.36 9.39 18.06
C ARG A 240 -24.37 8.05 18.78
N LEU A 241 -23.48 7.14 18.43
CA LEU A 241 -23.43 5.79 19.01
C LEU A 241 -22.98 5.80 20.47
N VAL A 242 -22.00 6.61 20.83
CA VAL A 242 -21.45 6.62 22.20
C VAL A 242 -22.53 6.96 23.22
N PRO A 243 -23.35 8.03 23.11
CA PRO A 243 -24.46 8.26 24.04
C PRO A 243 -25.54 7.19 23.95
N ALA A 244 -25.86 6.70 22.75
CA ALA A 244 -26.91 5.69 22.56
C ALA A 244 -26.59 4.35 23.21
N LEU A 245 -25.31 3.99 23.29
CA LEU A 245 -24.82 2.76 23.95
C LEU A 245 -24.57 2.93 25.47
N GLY A 246 -24.87 4.09 26.04
CA GLY A 246 -24.79 4.35 27.47
C GLY A 246 -23.58 5.18 27.92
N GLY A 247 -22.90 5.83 26.97
CA GLY A 247 -21.79 6.74 27.23
C GLY A 247 -20.42 6.08 27.35
N ARG A 248 -19.40 6.93 27.54
CA ARG A 248 -17.98 6.54 27.54
C ARG A 248 -17.68 5.37 28.48
N GLU A 249 -18.06 5.49 29.76
CA GLU A 249 -17.72 4.48 30.78
C GLU A 249 -18.28 3.10 30.45
N LYS A 250 -19.52 3.06 29.95
CA LYS A 250 -20.17 1.82 29.55
C LYS A 250 -19.45 1.17 28.36
N ILE A 251 -19.09 1.94 27.36
CA ILE A 251 -18.40 1.44 26.16
C ILE A 251 -16.98 0.99 26.49
N LEU A 252 -16.26 1.75 27.32
CA LEU A 252 -14.91 1.37 27.77
C LEU A 252 -14.94 0.03 28.52
N GLN A 253 -15.91 -0.16 29.39
CA GLN A 253 -16.08 -1.44 30.09
C GLN A 253 -16.42 -2.58 29.12
N MET A 254 -17.34 -2.35 28.16
CA MET A 254 -17.69 -3.35 27.13
C MET A 254 -16.47 -3.73 26.28
N ALA A 255 -15.65 -2.75 25.91
CA ALA A 255 -14.44 -2.97 25.14
C ALA A 255 -13.40 -3.79 25.93
N ALA A 256 -13.18 -3.43 27.20
CA ALA A 256 -12.27 -4.16 28.09
C ALA A 256 -12.73 -5.62 28.29
N ASP A 257 -14.00 -5.86 28.54
CA ASP A 257 -14.58 -7.20 28.74
C ASP A 257 -14.47 -8.06 27.45
N ALA A 258 -14.62 -7.44 26.27
CA ALA A 258 -14.55 -8.14 24.98
C ALA A 258 -13.11 -8.45 24.51
N THR A 259 -12.08 -7.80 25.07
CA THR A 259 -10.69 -7.93 24.59
C THR A 259 -10.19 -9.38 24.52
N GLY A 260 -10.60 -10.24 25.45
CA GLY A 260 -10.19 -11.64 25.47
C GLY A 260 -10.97 -12.56 24.52
N THR A 261 -12.24 -12.26 24.27
CA THR A 261 -13.19 -13.14 23.57
C THR A 261 -13.52 -12.67 22.15
N ASP A 262 -13.59 -11.35 21.93
CA ASP A 262 -13.84 -10.70 20.64
C ASP A 262 -12.98 -9.42 20.52
N PRO A 263 -11.68 -9.59 20.33
CA PRO A 263 -10.76 -8.46 20.29
C PRO A 263 -11.03 -7.49 19.13
N GLN A 264 -11.62 -7.95 18.02
CA GLN A 264 -12.01 -7.10 16.91
C GLN A 264 -13.11 -6.11 17.31
N TRP A 265 -14.14 -6.61 18.00
CA TRP A 265 -15.21 -5.78 18.53
C TRP A 265 -14.72 -4.83 19.62
N ALA A 266 -13.86 -5.32 20.52
CA ALA A 266 -13.22 -4.50 21.55
C ALA A 266 -12.47 -3.30 20.96
N ALA A 267 -11.62 -3.54 19.94
CA ALA A 267 -10.89 -2.48 19.26
C ALA A 267 -11.82 -1.49 18.56
N ARG A 268 -12.94 -1.97 17.99
CA ARG A 268 -13.94 -1.11 17.33
C ARG A 268 -14.66 -0.20 18.33
N LEU A 269 -15.09 -0.74 19.48
CA LEU A 269 -15.71 0.04 20.54
C LEU A 269 -14.78 1.12 21.10
N ALA A 270 -13.53 0.77 21.37
CA ALA A 270 -12.53 1.72 21.83
C ALA A 270 -12.24 2.80 20.76
N THR A 271 -12.28 2.44 19.48
CA THR A 271 -12.12 3.41 18.37
C THR A 271 -13.24 4.44 18.36
N TYR A 272 -14.50 4.09 18.65
CA TYR A 272 -15.58 5.08 18.75
C TYR A 272 -15.32 6.11 19.84
N LEU A 273 -14.76 5.71 21.00
CA LEU A 273 -14.38 6.66 22.05
C LEU A 273 -13.29 7.61 21.60
N ILE A 274 -12.26 7.12 20.91
CA ILE A 274 -11.15 7.92 20.38
C ILE A 274 -11.62 8.89 19.29
N LEU A 275 -12.60 8.50 18.48
CA LEU A 275 -13.21 9.39 17.48
C LEU A 275 -14.03 10.52 18.12
N VAL A 276 -14.59 10.31 19.31
CA VAL A 276 -15.28 11.37 20.07
C VAL A 276 -14.28 12.27 20.80
N ASP A 277 -13.25 11.67 21.39
CA ASP A 277 -12.17 12.38 22.10
C ASP A 277 -10.82 11.74 21.77
N SER A 278 -10.07 12.40 20.88
CA SER A 278 -8.75 11.93 20.46
C SER A 278 -7.69 11.90 21.57
N SER A 279 -7.97 12.48 22.73
CA SER A 279 -7.10 12.48 23.91
C SER A 279 -7.44 11.38 24.93
N ASP A 280 -8.42 10.51 24.64
CA ASP A 280 -8.83 9.42 25.52
C ASP A 280 -7.77 8.30 25.58
N ASP A 281 -6.83 8.42 26.51
CA ASP A 281 -5.70 7.50 26.67
C ASP A 281 -6.16 6.10 27.16
N GLU A 282 -7.21 6.01 27.98
CA GLU A 282 -7.73 4.69 28.42
C GLU A 282 -8.35 3.92 27.25
N ALA A 283 -9.13 4.59 26.40
CA ALA A 283 -9.68 3.98 25.20
C ALA A 283 -8.56 3.56 24.22
N ARG A 284 -7.51 4.39 24.10
CA ARG A 284 -6.34 4.05 23.28
C ARG A 284 -5.63 2.80 23.79
N GLN A 285 -5.41 2.68 25.10
CA GLN A 285 -4.81 1.48 25.71
C GLN A 285 -5.65 0.22 25.46
N VAL A 286 -6.98 0.29 25.63
CA VAL A 286 -7.87 -0.84 25.35
C VAL A 286 -7.82 -1.22 23.87
N ARG A 287 -7.83 -0.25 22.95
CA ARG A 287 -7.68 -0.51 21.51
C ARG A 287 -6.37 -1.22 21.18
N GLN A 288 -5.26 -0.77 21.75
CA GLN A 288 -3.95 -1.38 21.56
C GLN A 288 -3.92 -2.82 22.06
N GLN A 289 -4.39 -3.08 23.28
CA GLN A 289 -4.46 -4.42 23.86
C GLN A 289 -5.33 -5.36 23.01
N ALA A 290 -6.49 -4.88 22.59
CA ALA A 290 -7.38 -5.63 21.71
C ALA A 290 -6.74 -5.90 20.33
N SER A 291 -6.04 -4.92 19.76
CA SER A 291 -5.32 -5.07 18.48
C SER A 291 -4.18 -6.09 18.57
N ILE A 292 -3.41 -6.07 19.66
CA ILE A 292 -2.36 -7.08 19.94
C ILE A 292 -3.00 -8.47 20.09
N ARG A 293 -4.08 -8.56 20.85
CA ARG A 293 -4.79 -9.84 21.05
C ARG A 293 -5.33 -10.38 19.72
N PHE A 294 -5.90 -9.52 18.89
CA PHE A 294 -6.38 -9.93 17.58
C PHE A 294 -5.22 -10.36 16.67
N ALA A 295 -4.10 -9.64 16.70
CA ALA A 295 -2.88 -10.02 16.00
C ALA A 295 -2.35 -11.40 16.38
N GLN A 296 -2.55 -11.84 17.63
CA GLN A 296 -2.13 -13.16 18.11
C GLN A 296 -3.03 -14.31 17.64
N VAL A 297 -4.29 -14.04 17.27
CA VAL A 297 -5.27 -15.08 16.91
C VAL A 297 -5.59 -15.11 15.41
N THR A 298 -5.28 -14.07 14.65
CA THR A 298 -5.48 -14.05 13.19
C THR A 298 -4.52 -15.00 12.50
N SER A 299 -4.99 -15.72 11.46
CA SER A 299 -4.14 -16.54 10.61
C SER A 299 -3.30 -15.72 9.63
N SER A 300 -3.76 -14.54 9.23
CA SER A 300 -3.09 -13.68 8.26
C SER A 300 -1.93 -12.92 8.92
N THR A 301 -0.70 -13.19 8.49
CA THR A 301 0.48 -12.47 8.98
C THR A 301 0.50 -11.02 8.54
N ASN A 302 -0.06 -10.69 7.37
CA ASN A 302 -0.22 -9.29 6.96
C ASN A 302 -1.13 -8.52 7.91
N GLN A 303 -2.26 -9.10 8.31
CA GLN A 303 -3.16 -8.48 9.29
C GLN A 303 -2.48 -8.33 10.65
N ARG A 304 -1.80 -9.37 11.10
CA ARG A 304 -1.01 -9.37 12.33
C ARG A 304 0.02 -8.24 12.33
N ASN A 305 0.87 -8.23 11.32
CA ASN A 305 1.97 -7.28 11.21
C ASN A 305 1.47 -5.84 11.11
N TYR A 306 0.39 -5.62 10.35
CA TYR A 306 -0.21 -4.30 10.20
C TYR A 306 -0.74 -3.77 11.54
N LEU A 307 -1.44 -4.59 12.30
CA LEU A 307 -1.97 -4.21 13.62
C LEU A 307 -0.85 -3.91 14.62
N LEU A 308 0.17 -4.77 14.67
CA LEU A 308 1.33 -4.55 15.54
C LEU A 308 2.12 -3.31 15.12
N GLY A 309 2.25 -3.05 13.82
CA GLY A 309 2.88 -1.84 13.28
C GLY A 309 2.14 -0.56 13.68
N LEU A 310 0.81 -0.56 13.60
CA LEU A 310 -0.01 0.57 14.04
C LEU A 310 0.15 0.84 15.55
N VAL A 311 0.17 -0.20 16.36
CA VAL A 311 0.37 -0.08 17.82
C VAL A 311 1.76 0.48 18.12
N ALA A 312 2.80 -0.04 17.49
CA ALA A 312 4.17 0.41 17.67
C ALA A 312 4.39 1.87 17.21
N GLU A 313 3.75 2.27 16.12
CA GLU A 313 3.79 3.66 15.65
C GLU A 313 3.05 4.61 16.64
N GLU A 314 1.87 4.21 17.12
CA GLU A 314 1.10 5.00 18.09
C GLU A 314 1.84 5.17 19.43
N ASN A 315 2.62 4.17 19.84
CA ASN A 315 3.47 4.23 21.03
C ASN A 315 4.77 5.01 20.83
N GLY A 316 5.11 5.36 19.58
CA GLY A 316 6.40 5.99 19.23
C GLY A 316 7.59 5.04 19.17
N ASP A 317 7.35 3.72 19.22
CA ASP A 317 8.41 2.70 19.11
C ASP A 317 8.96 2.62 17.67
N ILE A 318 8.14 2.99 16.68
CA ILE A 318 8.48 3.04 15.26
C ILE A 318 8.12 4.42 14.70
N ASP A 319 9.07 5.03 14.01
CA ASP A 319 8.88 6.24 13.22
C ASP A 319 9.03 5.90 11.73
N PHE A 320 7.91 5.57 11.08
CA PHE A 320 7.89 5.26 9.64
C PHE A 320 8.31 6.46 8.78
N GLY A 321 7.98 7.68 9.20
CA GLY A 321 8.38 8.89 8.50
C GLY A 321 9.91 8.97 8.40
N ARG A 322 10.59 8.83 9.53
CA ARG A 322 12.06 8.82 9.60
C ARG A 322 12.67 7.65 8.81
N MET A 323 12.06 6.47 8.92
CA MET A 323 12.57 5.26 8.29
C MET A 323 12.53 5.33 6.76
N LEU A 324 11.50 5.98 6.21
CA LEU A 324 11.28 6.10 4.76
C LEU A 324 11.96 7.31 4.11
N ARG A 325 12.51 8.24 4.89
CA ARG A 325 13.15 9.45 4.36
C ARG A 325 14.20 9.18 3.30
N ALA A 326 15.15 8.29 3.58
CA ALA A 326 16.25 8.03 2.66
C ALA A 326 15.82 7.38 1.34
N PRO A 327 14.97 6.32 1.33
CA PRO A 327 14.41 5.77 0.10
C PRO A 327 13.67 6.81 -0.73
N VAL A 328 12.85 7.63 -0.09
CA VAL A 328 12.06 8.69 -0.74
C VAL A 328 12.95 9.77 -1.30
N ALA A 329 13.92 10.28 -0.54
CA ALA A 329 14.89 11.27 -1.04
C ALA A 329 15.65 10.72 -2.24
N GLY A 330 15.97 9.43 -2.26
CA GLY A 330 16.58 8.74 -3.41
C GLY A 330 15.73 8.84 -4.67
N SER A 331 14.44 8.53 -4.56
CA SER A 331 13.49 8.62 -5.69
C SER A 331 13.30 10.06 -6.17
N LEU A 332 13.23 11.02 -5.25
CA LEU A 332 13.06 12.44 -5.58
C LEU A 332 14.25 13.06 -6.32
N ARG A 333 15.44 12.46 -6.22
CA ARG A 333 16.60 12.92 -7.00
C ARG A 333 16.52 12.59 -8.49
N LEU A 334 15.67 11.64 -8.85
CA LEU A 334 15.52 11.14 -10.22
C LEU A 334 14.44 11.87 -11.03
N VAL A 335 13.57 12.65 -10.38
CA VAL A 335 12.51 13.40 -11.08
C VAL A 335 13.05 14.74 -11.59
N ASP A 336 12.43 15.29 -12.64
CA ASP A 336 12.76 16.64 -13.12
C ASP A 336 12.29 17.74 -12.15
N ASP A 337 12.71 18.99 -12.38
CA ASP A 337 12.41 20.12 -11.50
C ASP A 337 10.93 20.44 -11.43
N SER A 338 10.22 20.35 -12.54
CA SER A 338 8.78 20.60 -12.61
C SER A 338 8.00 19.60 -11.77
N GLU A 339 8.34 18.30 -11.92
CA GLU A 339 7.73 17.23 -11.14
C GLU A 339 8.09 17.35 -9.66
N LEU A 340 9.35 17.63 -9.31
CA LEU A 340 9.80 17.84 -7.94
C LEU A 340 8.99 18.93 -7.25
N LEU A 341 8.86 20.10 -7.87
CA LEU A 341 8.12 21.22 -7.31
C LEU A 341 6.60 20.97 -7.29
N SER A 342 6.09 20.24 -8.28
CA SER A 342 4.67 19.87 -8.31
C SER A 342 4.25 19.04 -7.10
N ARG A 343 5.15 18.32 -6.46
CA ARG A 343 4.87 17.54 -5.22
C ARG A 343 4.57 18.42 -4.02
N LEU A 344 4.99 19.69 -4.01
CA LEU A 344 4.59 20.65 -3.01
C LEU A 344 3.06 20.89 -2.98
N ARG A 345 2.33 20.58 -4.06
CA ARG A 345 0.87 20.70 -4.12
C ARG A 345 0.17 19.94 -3.00
N ASN A 346 0.70 18.76 -2.67
CA ASN A 346 0.13 17.87 -1.66
C ASN A 346 0.50 18.27 -0.22
N ARG A 347 1.30 19.34 -0.06
CA ARG A 347 1.72 19.88 1.22
C ARG A 347 0.94 21.14 1.62
N VAL A 348 0.05 21.64 0.75
CA VAL A 348 -0.77 22.80 1.04
C VAL A 348 -1.81 22.48 2.10
N ILE A 349 -1.82 23.24 3.19
CA ILE A 349 -2.85 23.20 4.24
C ILE A 349 -4.06 23.99 3.72
N ALA A 350 -4.91 23.33 2.94
CA ALA A 350 -6.02 23.96 2.24
C ALA A 350 -6.98 24.71 3.18
N GLU A 351 -7.20 24.16 4.38
CA GLU A 351 -8.09 24.70 5.42
C GLU A 351 -7.62 26.05 5.96
N GLN A 352 -6.34 26.38 5.76
CA GLN A 352 -5.74 27.66 6.19
C GLN A 352 -5.49 28.62 5.03
N ALA A 353 -5.73 28.21 3.79
CA ALA A 353 -5.39 28.96 2.58
C ALA A 353 -6.53 29.80 2.01
N ASP A 354 -7.63 29.99 2.76
CA ASP A 354 -8.79 30.79 2.32
C ASP A 354 -8.40 32.24 1.99
N ASN A 355 -8.87 32.72 0.83
CA ASN A 355 -8.62 34.05 0.32
C ASN A 355 -7.13 34.43 0.10
N VAL A 356 -6.28 33.42 -0.04
CA VAL A 356 -4.87 33.59 -0.39
C VAL A 356 -4.73 33.67 -1.91
N ASP A 357 -4.01 34.69 -2.38
CA ASP A 357 -3.56 34.85 -3.76
C ASP A 357 -2.12 35.36 -3.73
N ILE A 358 -1.15 34.45 -3.74
CA ILE A 358 0.27 34.74 -3.61
C ILE A 358 1.05 34.02 -4.71
N VAL A 359 1.84 34.77 -5.45
CA VAL A 359 2.79 34.23 -6.43
C VAL A 359 4.21 34.44 -5.94
N VAL A 360 5.00 33.38 -5.88
CA VAL A 360 6.44 33.44 -5.60
C VAL A 360 7.19 32.87 -6.80
N ARG A 361 8.16 33.59 -7.32
CA ARG A 361 9.07 33.08 -8.35
C ARG A 361 10.21 32.34 -7.68
N LEU A 362 10.30 31.03 -7.89
CA LEU A 362 11.33 30.19 -7.31
C LEU A 362 12.38 29.84 -8.37
N ALA A 363 13.64 30.22 -8.13
CA ALA A 363 14.79 29.85 -8.93
C ALA A 363 15.60 28.77 -8.20
N LEU A 364 15.80 27.62 -8.82
CA LEU A 364 16.71 26.60 -8.34
C LEU A 364 18.14 26.95 -8.76
N THR A 365 19.08 26.93 -7.81
CA THR A 365 20.50 27.27 -8.07
C THR A 365 21.19 26.25 -8.96
N ASP A 366 20.69 25.04 -8.96
CA ASP A 366 21.16 23.85 -9.70
C ASP A 366 20.13 23.35 -10.71
N GLY A 367 19.17 24.22 -11.11
CA GLY A 367 18.08 23.84 -11.98
C GLY A 367 17.36 25.05 -12.60
N GLU A 368 16.07 24.87 -12.83
CA GLU A 368 15.22 25.80 -13.57
C GLU A 368 14.45 26.76 -12.65
N THR A 369 13.73 27.71 -13.23
CA THR A 369 12.91 28.70 -12.51
C THR A 369 11.44 28.45 -12.76
N PHE A 370 10.59 28.59 -11.73
CA PHE A 370 9.15 28.38 -11.79
C PHE A 370 8.37 29.45 -11.00
N ASP A 371 7.15 29.70 -11.41
CA ASP A 371 6.19 30.46 -10.61
C ASP A 371 5.35 29.51 -9.76
N LEU A 372 5.40 29.70 -8.45
CA LEU A 372 4.59 29.01 -7.45
C LEU A 372 3.41 29.92 -7.10
N HIS A 373 2.21 29.58 -7.58
CA HIS A 373 1.00 30.40 -7.37
C HIS A 373 0.01 29.65 -6.47
N LEU A 374 -0.12 30.13 -5.24
CA LEU A 374 -1.11 29.67 -4.28
C LEU A 374 -2.38 30.50 -4.42
N ILE A 375 -3.44 29.89 -4.92
CA ILE A 375 -4.74 30.51 -5.17
C ILE A 375 -5.85 29.46 -5.10
N ASN A 376 -7.03 29.84 -4.63
CA ASN A 376 -8.17 28.93 -4.46
C ASN A 376 -7.80 27.66 -3.67
N ASN A 377 -7.01 27.83 -2.62
CA ASN A 377 -6.53 26.78 -1.72
C ASN A 377 -5.69 25.68 -2.41
N ILE A 378 -5.15 25.94 -3.61
CA ILE A 378 -4.27 25.03 -4.35
C ILE A 378 -2.97 25.70 -4.78
N LEU A 379 -1.91 24.94 -4.89
CA LEU A 379 -0.65 25.37 -5.50
C LEU A 379 -0.64 25.04 -7.00
N ARG A 380 -0.39 26.06 -7.83
CA ARG A 380 -0.06 25.91 -9.24
C ARG A 380 1.43 26.09 -9.42
N VAL A 381 2.07 25.16 -10.12
CA VAL A 381 3.47 25.26 -10.55
C VAL A 381 3.48 25.45 -12.06
N SER A 382 4.13 26.50 -12.53
CA SER A 382 4.21 26.83 -13.95
C SER A 382 5.56 27.48 -14.30
N TRP A 383 5.89 27.46 -15.58
CA TRP A 383 6.99 28.25 -16.09
C TRP A 383 6.80 29.74 -15.77
N PRO A 384 7.89 30.54 -15.61
CA PRO A 384 7.80 31.96 -15.32
C PRO A 384 6.97 32.70 -16.36
N ASP A 385 6.08 33.54 -15.88
CA ASP A 385 5.32 34.48 -16.69
C ASP A 385 5.78 35.89 -16.36
N GLU A 386 6.45 36.55 -17.31
CA GLU A 386 7.02 37.87 -17.11
C GLU A 386 5.98 38.96 -16.87
N GLU A 387 4.74 38.76 -17.31
CA GLU A 387 3.64 39.71 -17.07
C GLU A 387 2.98 39.50 -15.70
N ARG A 388 3.29 38.41 -15.02
CA ARG A 388 2.69 38.08 -13.73
C ARG A 388 3.34 38.84 -12.59
N ILE A 389 2.50 39.54 -11.81
CA ILE A 389 2.95 40.20 -10.59
C ILE A 389 3.28 39.19 -9.52
N THR A 390 4.54 39.13 -9.08
CA THR A 390 5.00 38.26 -8.02
C THR A 390 5.17 39.02 -6.71
N SER A 391 5.04 38.29 -5.59
CA SER A 391 5.35 38.85 -4.25
C SER A 391 6.85 38.97 -4.02
N GLY A 392 7.65 38.35 -4.88
CA GLY A 392 9.10 38.38 -4.88
C GLY A 392 9.69 37.08 -5.39
N GLN A 393 10.99 36.94 -5.22
CA GLN A 393 11.77 35.79 -5.71
C GLN A 393 12.35 35.01 -4.54
N TRP A 394 12.26 33.69 -4.66
CA TRP A 394 12.97 32.73 -3.85
C TRP A 394 14.12 32.11 -4.63
N THR A 395 15.23 31.84 -3.96
CA THR A 395 16.38 31.11 -4.53
C THR A 395 16.77 30.01 -3.55
N THR A 396 16.83 28.78 -4.03
CA THR A 396 17.20 27.60 -3.25
C THR A 396 17.79 26.52 -4.15
N ASP A 397 18.19 25.38 -3.60
CA ASP A 397 18.66 24.21 -4.33
C ASP A 397 17.63 23.06 -4.26
N ARG A 398 17.78 22.07 -5.16
CA ARG A 398 16.94 20.87 -5.19
C ARG A 398 16.97 20.11 -3.87
N GLN A 399 18.14 20.04 -3.21
CA GLN A 399 18.29 19.30 -1.94
C GLN A 399 17.43 19.90 -0.83
N THR A 400 17.27 21.22 -0.79
CA THR A 400 16.37 21.91 0.15
C THR A 400 14.92 21.55 -0.10
N ILE A 401 14.48 21.50 -1.37
CA ILE A 401 13.11 21.08 -1.71
C ILE A 401 12.89 19.59 -1.34
N ILE A 402 13.87 18.73 -1.57
CA ILE A 402 13.80 17.33 -1.15
C ILE A 402 13.69 17.22 0.38
N ALA A 403 14.48 18.00 1.13
CA ALA A 403 14.40 18.00 2.59
C ALA A 403 13.02 18.44 3.11
N ILE A 404 12.36 19.39 2.41
CA ILE A 404 10.99 19.80 2.72
C ILE A 404 10.00 18.65 2.41
N LEU A 405 10.14 18.01 1.26
CA LEU A 405 9.25 16.92 0.84
C LEU A 405 9.43 15.63 1.66
N THR A 406 10.53 15.50 2.40
CA THR A 406 10.83 14.36 3.28
C THR A 406 10.69 14.67 4.77
N ASP A 407 10.10 15.80 5.14
CA ASP A 407 9.89 16.23 6.52
C ASP A 407 11.18 16.36 7.35
N GLU A 408 12.32 16.60 6.69
CA GLU A 408 13.59 16.95 7.36
C GLU A 408 13.65 18.44 7.70
N LEU A 409 12.86 19.25 7.01
CA LEU A 409 12.83 20.70 7.11
C LEU A 409 11.43 21.21 6.75
N SER A 410 10.86 22.08 7.56
CA SER A 410 9.63 22.78 7.16
C SER A 410 9.94 23.93 6.17
N MET A 411 8.94 24.30 5.36
CA MET A 411 9.06 25.44 4.45
C MET A 411 9.40 26.74 5.20
N THR A 412 8.81 26.92 6.38
CA THR A 412 9.06 28.09 7.27
C THR A 412 10.49 28.06 7.81
N GLU A 413 11.00 26.92 8.24
CA GLU A 413 12.40 26.80 8.69
C GLU A 413 13.38 27.01 7.54
N ALA A 414 13.08 26.51 6.34
CA ALA A 414 13.91 26.74 5.15
C ALA A 414 14.04 28.25 4.85
N LEU A 415 12.95 28.99 4.99
CA LEU A 415 12.92 30.44 4.78
C LEU A 415 13.67 31.19 5.90
N THR A 416 13.43 30.85 7.17
CA THR A 416 14.03 31.55 8.33
C THR A 416 15.50 31.25 8.53
N SER A 417 15.96 30.04 8.19
CA SER A 417 17.39 29.66 8.23
C SER A 417 18.19 30.16 7.05
N GLY A 418 17.54 30.74 6.02
CA GLY A 418 18.18 31.22 4.79
C GLY A 418 18.56 30.12 3.79
N ARG A 419 18.09 28.90 3.97
CA ARG A 419 18.17 27.84 2.93
C ARG A 419 17.33 28.21 1.72
N ILE A 420 16.21 28.88 1.93
CA ILE A 420 15.50 29.63 0.89
C ILE A 420 15.84 31.11 1.09
N LYS A 421 16.53 31.71 0.12
CA LYS A 421 16.81 33.14 0.10
C LYS A 421 15.65 33.86 -0.56
N ALA A 422 14.98 34.74 0.16
CA ALA A 422 13.80 35.47 -0.32
C ALA A 422 14.11 36.95 -0.52
N SER A 423 13.62 37.52 -1.62
CA SER A 423 13.62 38.95 -1.90
C SER A 423 12.21 39.42 -2.29
N GLY A 424 11.77 40.56 -1.81
CA GLY A 424 10.43 41.12 -2.03
C GLY A 424 9.62 41.24 -0.73
N ASP A 425 8.31 40.99 -0.79
CA ASP A 425 7.38 41.11 0.32
C ASP A 425 7.54 40.02 1.37
N GLN A 426 8.27 40.31 2.43
CA GLN A 426 8.59 39.36 3.52
C GLN A 426 7.33 38.81 4.21
N GLN A 427 6.30 39.61 4.38
CA GLN A 427 5.06 39.18 5.05
C GLN A 427 4.31 38.17 4.21
N ARG A 428 4.24 38.39 2.90
CA ARG A 428 3.63 37.43 1.97
C ARG A 428 4.43 36.16 1.86
N HIS A 429 5.77 36.22 1.89
CA HIS A 429 6.63 35.03 1.89
C HIS A 429 6.44 34.17 3.14
N GLN A 430 6.38 34.78 4.32
CA GLN A 430 6.09 34.09 5.58
C GLN A 430 4.71 33.42 5.55
N ARG A 431 3.69 34.19 5.07
CA ARG A 431 2.34 33.64 4.90
C ARG A 431 2.32 32.48 3.93
N PHE A 432 2.99 32.55 2.78
CA PHE A 432 3.09 31.47 1.82
C PHE A 432 3.72 30.24 2.47
N ALA A 433 4.89 30.39 3.11
CA ALA A 433 5.61 29.27 3.74
C ALA A 433 4.80 28.59 4.85
N SER A 434 4.03 29.37 5.65
CA SER A 434 3.22 28.82 6.74
C SER A 434 2.01 27.98 6.30
N LEU A 435 1.74 27.90 5.00
CA LEU A 435 0.64 27.14 4.43
C LEU A 435 1.07 25.76 3.90
N PHE A 436 2.30 25.33 4.22
CA PHE A 436 2.82 24.02 3.84
C PHE A 436 3.22 23.23 5.09
N GLU A 437 2.85 21.94 5.10
CA GLU A 437 3.29 20.95 6.08
C GLU A 437 4.59 20.26 5.65
#